data_e050db10204371ea9d782be7ab9ad3b9
#
_entry.id   e050db10204371ea9d782be7ab9ad3b9
#
_cell.length_a   1.000
_cell.length_b   1.000
_cell.length_c   1.000
_cell.angle_alpha   90.00
_cell.angle_beta   90.00
_cell.angle_gamma   90.00
#
_symmetry.space_group_name_H-M   'P 1'
#
loop_
_entity.id
_entity.type
_entity.pdbx_description
1 polymer ?
#
loop_
_entity_poly.entity_id
_entity_poly.type
_entity_poly.pdbx_seq_one_letter_code
_entity_poly.pdbx_strand_id
1 'polypeptide(L)'
;MTEEKKKTETDGPSVGGCSNIGIHHVGLYAKDPSLTAEFYRDVMGMQIVGGSSADAAPIGASAFLSSRPEEESHEIALFTNPEIRHVAFKVASLAELRSFYQRICARKLPVKMAANHGASLAFYFDDPDGNMIEVYWPTGVKCRQPFIEPLDLTQREEALRATLRLDDR
;
A
#
# COMPACT_ATOMS: atom_id res chain seq x y z
N MET A 1 48.69 -20.24 -15.27
CA MET A 1 47.98 -20.43 -13.97
C MET A 1 46.82 -19.49 -13.94
N THR A 2 45.67 -19.99 -14.32
CA THR A 2 44.37 -19.24 -14.39
C THR A 2 43.56 -19.66 -13.18
N GLU A 3 43.33 -18.74 -12.23
CA GLU A 3 42.46 -18.95 -11.08
C GLU A 3 40.98 -18.87 -11.52
N GLU A 4 40.31 -20.00 -11.48
CA GLU A 4 38.84 -20.06 -11.59
C GLU A 4 38.19 -19.50 -10.32
N LYS A 5 37.51 -18.38 -10.46
CA LYS A 5 36.62 -17.86 -9.41
C LYS A 5 35.40 -18.75 -9.30
N LYS A 6 35.33 -19.53 -8.24
CA LYS A 6 34.20 -20.36 -7.83
C LYS A 6 33.05 -19.45 -7.44
N LYS A 7 32.02 -19.39 -8.29
CA LYS A 7 30.74 -18.71 -8.02
C LYS A 7 29.99 -19.55 -6.99
N THR A 8 29.89 -19.10 -5.76
CA THR A 8 29.02 -19.70 -4.76
C THR A 8 27.62 -19.30 -5.07
N GLU A 9 26.84 -20.18 -5.69
CA GLU A 9 25.38 -20.10 -5.73
C GLU A 9 24.86 -20.36 -4.31
N THR A 10 24.30 -19.33 -3.68
CA THR A 10 23.51 -19.49 -2.47
C THR A 10 22.12 -19.91 -2.89
N ASP A 11 21.83 -21.21 -2.86
CA ASP A 11 20.48 -21.76 -2.93
C ASP A 11 19.68 -21.30 -1.69
N GLY A 12 19.09 -20.12 -1.80
CA GLY A 12 18.01 -19.73 -0.91
C GLY A 12 16.75 -20.52 -1.28
N PRO A 13 15.83 -20.81 -0.33
CA PRO A 13 14.61 -21.54 -0.63
C PRO A 13 13.87 -20.84 -1.77
N SER A 14 13.53 -21.60 -2.81
CA SER A 14 12.77 -21.11 -3.96
C SER A 14 11.50 -20.41 -3.45
N VAL A 15 11.40 -19.12 -3.67
CA VAL A 15 10.22 -18.35 -3.37
C VAL A 15 9.14 -18.84 -4.32
N GLY A 16 8.21 -19.64 -3.81
CA GLY A 16 7.06 -20.13 -4.59
C GLY A 16 6.47 -18.94 -5.35
N GLY A 17 6.24 -19.12 -6.67
CA GLY A 17 6.01 -18.08 -7.66
C GLY A 17 5.22 -16.89 -7.14
N CYS A 18 5.91 -15.76 -6.99
CA CYS A 18 5.24 -14.49 -6.86
C CYS A 18 4.68 -14.15 -8.23
N SER A 19 3.38 -14.24 -8.37
CA SER A 19 2.67 -13.57 -9.43
C SER A 19 3.04 -12.10 -9.41
N ASN A 20 3.11 -11.48 -10.57
CA ASN A 20 3.60 -10.13 -10.85
C ASN A 20 3.11 -9.08 -9.83
N ILE A 21 3.90 -8.89 -8.77
CA ILE A 21 3.71 -7.74 -7.88
C ILE A 21 4.39 -6.54 -8.54
N GLY A 22 3.64 -5.46 -8.74
CA GLY A 22 4.14 -4.22 -9.33
C GLY A 22 3.95 -3.03 -8.42
N ILE A 23 4.78 -2.01 -8.57
CA ILE A 23 4.55 -0.71 -7.96
C ILE A 23 3.24 -0.16 -8.54
N HIS A 24 2.36 0.31 -7.66
CA HIS A 24 1.04 0.77 -8.06
C HIS A 24 0.77 2.22 -7.67
N HIS A 25 1.09 2.61 -6.43
CA HIS A 25 1.00 4.00 -6.02
C HIS A 25 2.17 4.40 -5.10
N VAL A 26 2.30 5.71 -4.90
CA VAL A 26 3.29 6.27 -3.98
C VAL A 26 2.62 7.24 -3.01
N GLY A 27 3.00 7.15 -1.74
CA GLY A 27 2.70 8.13 -0.72
C GLY A 27 3.82 9.15 -0.60
N LEU A 28 3.52 10.42 -0.77
CA LEU A 28 4.48 11.52 -0.76
C LEU A 28 4.16 12.52 0.34
N TYR A 29 5.20 13.15 0.89
CA TYR A 29 5.04 14.31 1.74
C TYR A 29 4.67 15.54 0.90
N ALA A 30 3.69 16.30 1.36
CA ALA A 30 3.35 17.61 0.83
C ALA A 30 3.08 18.57 1.99
N LYS A 31 3.75 19.72 2.00
CA LYS A 31 3.49 20.76 3.01
C LYS A 31 2.04 21.26 2.95
N ASP A 32 1.53 21.37 1.73
CA ASP A 32 0.13 21.67 1.43
C ASP A 32 -0.36 20.67 0.37
N PRO A 33 -1.06 19.59 0.78
CA PRO A 33 -1.58 18.59 -0.15
C PRO A 33 -2.53 19.15 -1.20
N SER A 34 -3.34 20.16 -0.85
CA SER A 34 -4.30 20.75 -1.80
C SER A 34 -3.58 21.50 -2.91
N LEU A 35 -2.62 22.36 -2.54
CA LEU A 35 -1.83 23.11 -3.52
C LEU A 35 -0.98 22.16 -4.40
N THR A 36 -0.39 21.13 -3.78
CA THR A 36 0.40 20.14 -4.53
C THR A 36 -0.48 19.32 -5.45
N ALA A 37 -1.70 18.99 -5.05
CA ALA A 37 -2.66 18.29 -5.90
C ALA A 37 -3.09 19.13 -7.11
N GLU A 38 -3.27 20.45 -6.94
CA GLU A 38 -3.53 21.36 -8.06
C GLU A 38 -2.39 21.33 -9.07
N PHE A 39 -1.14 21.30 -8.64
CA PHE A 39 0.00 21.16 -9.54
C PHE A 39 -0.09 19.87 -10.38
N TYR A 40 -0.33 18.72 -9.76
CA TYR A 40 -0.47 17.46 -10.49
C TYR A 40 -1.67 17.44 -11.44
N ARG A 41 -2.78 18.07 -11.04
CA ARG A 41 -3.95 18.25 -11.92
C ARG A 41 -3.59 19.11 -13.15
N ASP A 42 -3.00 20.28 -12.91
CA ASP A 42 -2.83 21.31 -13.97
C ASP A 42 -1.64 21.00 -14.88
N VAL A 43 -0.59 20.35 -14.35
CA VAL A 43 0.65 20.05 -15.12
C VAL A 43 0.63 18.63 -15.67
N MET A 44 0.16 17.66 -14.91
CA MET A 44 0.21 16.24 -15.27
C MET A 44 -1.14 15.70 -15.78
N GLY A 45 -2.21 16.49 -15.68
CA GLY A 45 -3.54 16.08 -16.12
C GLY A 45 -4.21 15.04 -15.22
N MET A 46 -3.74 14.86 -13.98
CA MET A 46 -4.33 13.91 -13.03
C MET A 46 -5.65 14.47 -12.46
N GLN A 47 -6.52 13.57 -12.02
CA GLN A 47 -7.75 13.94 -11.34
C GLN A 47 -7.58 13.83 -9.83
N ILE A 48 -8.07 14.83 -9.09
CA ILE A 48 -8.16 14.77 -7.63
C ILE A 48 -9.38 13.90 -7.28
N VAL A 49 -9.14 12.74 -6.70
CA VAL A 49 -10.16 11.72 -6.43
C VAL A 49 -10.58 11.65 -4.96
N GLY A 50 -9.91 12.37 -4.08
CA GLY A 50 -10.21 12.40 -2.65
C GLY A 50 -9.23 13.22 -1.85
N GLY A 51 -9.41 13.20 -0.52
CA GLY A 51 -8.54 13.88 0.42
C GLY A 51 -9.30 14.48 1.59
N SER A 52 -8.57 15.10 2.49
CA SER A 52 -9.08 15.81 3.67
C SER A 52 -8.21 17.02 3.98
N SER A 53 -8.84 18.17 4.21
CA SER A 53 -8.16 19.35 4.73
C SER A 53 -7.93 19.33 6.25
N ALA A 54 -8.54 18.35 6.94
CA ALA A 54 -8.34 18.20 8.38
C ALA A 54 -6.92 17.70 8.66
N ASP A 55 -6.16 18.45 9.43
CA ASP A 55 -4.84 18.04 9.91
C ASP A 55 -4.98 17.14 11.15
N ALA A 56 -5.64 16.00 10.96
CA ALA A 56 -5.93 15.04 12.02
C ALA A 56 -4.93 13.88 11.99
N ALA A 57 -4.35 13.57 13.17
CA ALA A 57 -3.53 12.37 13.31
C ALA A 57 -4.35 11.10 12.96
N PRO A 58 -3.71 10.06 12.39
CA PRO A 58 -2.26 9.93 12.16
C PRO A 58 -1.77 10.46 10.79
N ILE A 59 -2.65 10.70 9.82
CA ILE A 59 -2.25 10.98 8.43
C ILE A 59 -2.07 12.47 8.13
N GLY A 60 -2.70 13.34 8.91
CA GLY A 60 -2.75 14.78 8.64
C GLY A 60 -3.66 15.14 7.47
N ALA A 61 -3.53 16.34 6.94
CA ALA A 61 -4.19 16.71 5.71
C ALA A 61 -3.67 15.87 4.55
N SER A 62 -4.54 15.57 3.59
CA SER A 62 -4.24 14.65 2.49
C SER A 62 -4.92 15.04 1.19
N ALA A 63 -4.37 14.59 0.06
CA ALA A 63 -5.03 14.61 -1.23
C ALA A 63 -4.66 13.34 -2.02
N PHE A 64 -5.61 12.80 -2.76
CA PHE A 64 -5.44 11.60 -3.56
C PHE A 64 -5.70 11.92 -5.02
N LEU A 65 -4.81 11.42 -5.90
CA LEU A 65 -4.88 11.69 -7.34
C LEU A 65 -4.78 10.39 -8.14
N SER A 66 -5.50 10.35 -9.24
CA SER A 66 -5.43 9.26 -10.21
C SER A 66 -5.41 9.80 -11.64
N SER A 67 -4.63 9.16 -12.51
CA SER A 67 -4.70 9.36 -13.96
C SER A 67 -5.79 8.49 -14.59
N ARG A 68 -6.27 7.47 -13.84
CA ARG A 68 -7.25 6.47 -14.28
C ARG A 68 -8.30 6.20 -13.20
N PRO A 69 -9.11 7.20 -12.81
CA PRO A 69 -9.99 7.13 -11.63
C PRO A 69 -11.07 6.04 -11.72
N GLU A 70 -11.39 5.56 -12.94
CA GLU A 70 -12.32 4.44 -13.12
C GLU A 70 -11.70 3.06 -12.84
N GLU A 71 -10.36 2.98 -12.90
CA GLU A 71 -9.61 1.73 -12.71
C GLU A 71 -8.91 1.67 -11.35
N GLU A 72 -8.39 2.83 -10.91
CA GLU A 72 -7.51 2.93 -9.75
C GLU A 72 -7.97 4.01 -8.78
N SER A 73 -8.08 3.65 -7.51
CA SER A 73 -8.52 4.56 -6.45
C SER A 73 -7.62 5.79 -6.34
N HIS A 74 -6.31 5.61 -6.48
CA HIS A 74 -5.29 6.66 -6.56
C HIS A 74 -3.94 6.08 -7.00
N GLU A 75 -3.09 6.90 -7.58
CA GLU A 75 -1.71 6.60 -7.98
C GLU A 75 -0.72 7.47 -7.21
N ILE A 76 -1.16 8.64 -6.74
CA ILE A 76 -0.42 9.51 -5.82
C ILE A 76 -1.29 9.81 -4.60
N ALA A 77 -0.71 9.61 -3.42
CA ALA A 77 -1.27 10.02 -2.15
C ALA A 77 -0.36 11.09 -1.51
N LEU A 78 -0.90 12.24 -1.20
CA LEU A 78 -0.18 13.37 -0.60
C LEU A 78 -0.59 13.52 0.86
N PHE A 79 0.40 13.72 1.75
CA PHE A 79 0.17 13.82 3.18
C PHE A 79 1.04 14.90 3.82
N THR A 80 0.52 15.58 4.84
CA THR A 80 1.33 16.49 5.69
C THR A 80 2.22 15.73 6.66
N ASN A 81 1.91 14.47 6.99
CA ASN A 81 2.78 13.64 7.82
C ASN A 81 3.87 12.98 6.97
N PRO A 82 5.17 13.34 7.14
CA PRO A 82 6.26 12.73 6.37
C PRO A 82 6.55 11.26 6.73
N GLU A 83 6.10 10.79 7.89
CA GLU A 83 6.37 9.43 8.37
C GLU A 83 5.57 8.34 7.64
N ILE A 84 4.52 8.75 6.90
CA ILE A 84 3.68 7.82 6.14
C ILE A 84 3.98 7.79 4.64
N ARG A 85 5.13 8.32 4.23
CA ARG A 85 5.62 8.15 2.85
C ARG A 85 5.90 6.68 2.58
N HIS A 86 5.41 6.17 1.47
CA HIS A 86 5.53 4.75 1.14
C HIS A 86 5.53 4.48 -0.36
N VAL A 87 5.98 3.29 -0.72
CA VAL A 87 5.79 2.70 -2.04
C VAL A 87 4.82 1.53 -1.88
N ALA A 88 3.76 1.53 -2.66
CA ALA A 88 2.72 0.52 -2.56
C ALA A 88 2.76 -0.49 -3.71
N PHE A 89 2.65 -1.76 -3.34
CA PHE A 89 2.60 -2.90 -4.24
C PHE A 89 1.23 -3.55 -4.20
N LYS A 90 0.61 -3.68 -5.38
CA LYS A 90 -0.69 -4.32 -5.55
C LYS A 90 -0.55 -5.82 -5.74
N VAL A 91 -1.38 -6.59 -5.08
CA VAL A 91 -1.53 -8.03 -5.29
C VAL A 91 -2.90 -8.35 -5.89
N ALA A 92 -2.99 -9.47 -6.61
CA ALA A 92 -4.20 -9.83 -7.35
C ALA A 92 -5.30 -10.45 -6.48
N SER A 93 -4.96 -10.97 -5.29
CA SER A 93 -5.94 -11.64 -4.43
C SER A 93 -5.65 -11.47 -2.94
N LEU A 94 -6.69 -11.64 -2.12
CA LEU A 94 -6.57 -11.68 -0.67
C LEU A 94 -5.66 -12.84 -0.20
N ALA A 95 -5.69 -13.96 -0.90
CA ALA A 95 -4.79 -15.09 -0.61
C ALA A 95 -3.31 -14.70 -0.81
N GLU A 96 -3.00 -13.95 -1.87
CA GLU A 96 -1.66 -13.42 -2.08
C GLU A 96 -1.25 -12.41 -1.01
N LEU A 97 -2.13 -11.47 -0.63
CA LEU A 97 -1.88 -10.53 0.46
C LEU A 97 -1.48 -11.28 1.74
N ARG A 98 -2.26 -12.29 2.12
CA ARG A 98 -1.99 -13.12 3.29
C ARG A 98 -0.68 -13.90 3.17
N SER A 99 -0.37 -14.42 1.98
CA SER A 99 0.89 -15.11 1.72
C SER A 99 2.10 -14.19 1.88
N PHE A 100 2.02 -12.95 1.40
CA PHE A 100 3.05 -11.94 1.63
C PHE A 100 3.20 -11.61 3.13
N TYR A 101 2.09 -11.38 3.81
CA TYR A 101 2.09 -11.12 5.25
C TYR A 101 2.76 -12.25 6.04
N GLN A 102 2.40 -13.51 5.77
CA GLN A 102 3.01 -14.68 6.39
C GLN A 102 4.51 -14.78 6.10
N ARG A 103 4.94 -14.43 4.88
CA ARG A 103 6.36 -14.41 4.48
C ARG A 103 7.16 -13.37 5.26
N ILE A 104 6.62 -12.18 5.47
CA ILE A 104 7.24 -11.12 6.26
C ILE A 104 7.36 -11.57 7.73
N CYS A 105 6.29 -12.12 8.30
CA CYS A 105 6.29 -12.67 9.66
C CYS A 105 7.29 -13.82 9.84
N ALA A 106 7.36 -14.77 8.88
CA ALA A 106 8.30 -15.89 8.92
C ALA A 106 9.77 -15.44 8.89
N ARG A 107 10.04 -14.30 8.26
CA ARG A 107 11.37 -13.64 8.25
C ARG A 107 11.62 -12.79 9.49
N LYS A 108 10.67 -12.73 10.42
CA LYS A 108 10.73 -11.89 11.63
C LYS A 108 10.94 -10.41 11.33
N LEU A 109 10.50 -9.96 10.16
CA LEU A 109 10.47 -8.53 9.84
C LEU A 109 9.28 -7.88 10.58
N PRO A 110 9.49 -6.74 11.22
CA PRO A 110 8.42 -6.06 11.95
C PRO A 110 7.36 -5.53 10.98
N VAL A 111 6.12 -5.92 11.20
CA VAL A 111 4.96 -5.30 10.54
C VAL A 111 4.58 -4.07 11.35
N LYS A 112 4.61 -2.90 10.73
CA LYS A 112 4.26 -1.63 11.37
C LYS A 112 2.75 -1.53 11.64
N MET A 113 1.97 -1.92 10.64
CA MET A 113 0.52 -1.81 10.67
C MET A 113 -0.09 -2.79 9.67
N ALA A 114 -1.29 -3.30 9.98
CA ALA A 114 -2.20 -3.85 9.00
C ALA A 114 -3.54 -3.12 9.12
N ALA A 115 -4.12 -2.75 7.98
CA ALA A 115 -5.27 -1.86 7.93
C ALA A 115 -6.30 -2.26 6.87
N ASN A 116 -7.56 -2.06 7.22
CA ASN A 116 -8.69 -2.02 6.30
C ASN A 116 -8.96 -0.57 5.91
N HIS A 117 -8.76 -0.25 4.64
CA HIS A 117 -9.05 1.06 4.07
C HIS A 117 -10.42 1.10 3.35
N GLY A 118 -11.26 0.09 3.54
CA GLY A 118 -12.51 -0.08 2.80
C GLY A 118 -12.24 -0.47 1.34
N ALA A 119 -11.67 0.43 0.55
CA ALA A 119 -11.30 0.17 -0.84
C ALA A 119 -10.15 -0.84 -0.99
N SER A 120 -9.35 -1.06 0.05
CA SER A 120 -8.26 -2.04 0.08
C SER A 120 -8.03 -2.62 1.47
N LEU A 121 -7.47 -3.83 1.52
CA LEU A 121 -6.83 -4.39 2.71
C LEU A 121 -5.33 -4.35 2.50
N ALA A 122 -4.57 -3.87 3.50
CA ALA A 122 -3.15 -3.61 3.37
C ALA A 122 -2.36 -3.97 4.63
N PHE A 123 -1.05 -4.13 4.48
CA PHE A 123 -0.12 -4.10 5.59
C PHE A 123 1.16 -3.36 5.20
N TYR A 124 1.86 -2.83 6.22
CA TYR A 124 2.99 -1.95 6.08
C TYR A 124 4.19 -2.47 6.85
N PHE A 125 5.36 -2.39 6.26
CA PHE A 125 6.65 -2.75 6.86
C PHE A 125 7.77 -1.93 6.21
N ASP A 126 8.98 -1.96 6.78
CA ASP A 126 10.11 -1.26 6.18
C ASP A 126 11.03 -2.23 5.43
N ASP A 127 11.66 -1.71 4.39
CA ASP A 127 12.84 -2.33 3.80
C ASP A 127 14.07 -2.17 4.73
N PRO A 128 15.22 -2.78 4.42
CA PRO A 128 16.42 -2.68 5.26
C PRO A 128 16.93 -1.26 5.50
N ASP A 129 16.60 -0.30 4.62
CA ASP A 129 17.03 1.09 4.70
C ASP A 129 15.95 2.01 5.30
N GLY A 130 14.84 1.42 5.77
CA GLY A 130 13.75 2.14 6.45
C GLY A 130 12.74 2.80 5.51
N ASN A 131 12.74 2.43 4.23
CA ASN A 131 11.68 2.88 3.32
C ASN A 131 10.40 2.07 3.59
N MET A 132 9.30 2.76 3.86
CA MET A 132 8.03 2.09 4.10
C MET A 132 7.46 1.49 2.83
N ILE A 133 7.11 0.22 2.91
CA ILE A 133 6.46 -0.56 1.87
C ILE A 133 5.03 -0.87 2.31
N GLU A 134 4.09 -0.64 1.42
CA GLU A 134 2.73 -1.14 1.50
C GLU A 134 2.55 -2.34 0.57
N VAL A 135 1.93 -3.40 1.05
CA VAL A 135 1.38 -4.45 0.18
C VAL A 135 -0.13 -4.47 0.39
N TYR A 136 -0.88 -4.33 -0.69
CA TYR A 136 -2.33 -4.23 -0.59
C TYR A 136 -3.08 -5.04 -1.65
N TRP A 137 -4.29 -5.42 -1.31
CA TRP A 137 -5.28 -6.03 -2.18
C TRP A 137 -6.51 -5.12 -2.31
N PRO A 138 -6.91 -4.69 -3.53
CA PRO A 138 -8.11 -3.91 -3.74
C PRO A 138 -9.36 -4.76 -3.52
N THR A 139 -10.27 -4.28 -2.67
CA THR A 139 -11.49 -5.02 -2.32
C THR A 139 -12.57 -4.95 -3.38
N GLY A 140 -12.50 -3.96 -4.27
CA GLY A 140 -13.57 -3.60 -5.21
C GLY A 140 -14.70 -2.80 -4.57
N VAL A 141 -14.64 -2.53 -3.26
CA VAL A 141 -15.63 -1.70 -2.55
C VAL A 141 -15.31 -0.23 -2.75
N LYS A 142 -16.30 0.58 -3.11
CA LYS A 142 -16.16 2.03 -3.13
C LYS A 142 -16.31 2.56 -1.71
N CYS A 143 -15.26 3.18 -1.19
CA CYS A 143 -15.24 3.75 0.14
C CYS A 143 -14.65 5.16 0.09
N ARG A 144 -15.31 6.09 0.80
CA ARG A 144 -14.80 7.47 0.92
C ARG A 144 -13.48 7.48 1.69
N GLN A 145 -12.47 8.11 1.13
CA GLN A 145 -11.16 8.25 1.74
C GLN A 145 -10.98 9.64 2.40
N PRO A 146 -10.22 9.74 3.50
CA PRO A 146 -9.48 8.66 4.17
C PRO A 146 -10.40 7.78 5.06
N PHE A 147 -10.19 6.46 5.01
CA PHE A 147 -10.80 5.48 5.91
C PHE A 147 -9.72 4.51 6.40
N ILE A 148 -9.69 4.19 7.67
CA ILE A 148 -8.70 3.28 8.26
C ILE A 148 -9.25 2.59 9.51
N GLU A 149 -9.24 1.26 9.50
CA GLU A 149 -9.53 0.42 10.66
C GLU A 149 -8.43 -0.63 10.85
N PRO A 150 -8.12 -1.04 12.11
CA PRO A 150 -7.17 -2.12 12.35
C PRO A 150 -7.60 -3.42 11.66
N LEU A 151 -6.63 -4.17 11.12
CA LEU A 151 -6.85 -5.43 10.42
C LEU A 151 -5.97 -6.53 11.00
N ASP A 152 -6.52 -7.72 11.20
CA ASP A 152 -5.77 -8.91 11.60
C ASP A 152 -5.69 -9.92 10.43
N LEU A 153 -4.59 -9.87 9.67
CA LEU A 153 -4.35 -10.76 8.51
C LEU A 153 -4.03 -12.23 8.90
N THR A 154 -3.97 -12.57 10.19
CA THR A 154 -3.86 -13.96 10.63
C THR A 154 -5.19 -14.70 10.54
N GLN A 155 -6.30 -13.97 10.50
CA GLN A 155 -7.64 -14.54 10.38
C GLN A 155 -7.86 -15.29 9.07
N ARG A 156 -8.91 -16.14 9.06
CA ARG A 156 -9.33 -16.84 7.84
C ARG A 156 -9.85 -15.85 6.80
N GLU A 157 -9.74 -16.20 5.54
CA GLU A 157 -10.16 -15.34 4.42
C GLU A 157 -11.65 -14.96 4.52
N GLU A 158 -12.52 -15.89 4.93
CA GLU A 158 -13.94 -15.62 5.10
C GLU A 158 -14.22 -14.51 6.15
N ALA A 159 -13.46 -14.54 7.26
CA ALA A 159 -13.57 -13.52 8.31
C ALA A 159 -13.09 -12.15 7.80
N LEU A 160 -11.98 -12.12 7.05
CA LEU A 160 -11.46 -10.89 6.44
C LEU A 160 -12.46 -10.33 5.42
N ARG A 161 -13.05 -11.18 4.57
CA ARG A 161 -14.09 -10.76 3.62
C ARG A 161 -15.36 -10.27 4.33
N ALA A 162 -15.68 -10.79 5.50
CA ALA A 162 -16.83 -10.33 6.28
C ALA A 162 -16.64 -8.90 6.81
N THR A 163 -15.40 -8.43 7.01
CA THR A 163 -15.14 -7.03 7.41
C THR A 163 -15.47 -6.03 6.29
N LEU A 164 -15.53 -6.49 5.02
CA LEU A 164 -15.81 -5.65 3.86
C LEU A 164 -17.29 -5.34 3.66
N ARG A 165 -18.18 -6.00 4.39
CA ARG A 165 -19.64 -5.88 4.23
C ARG A 165 -20.25 -4.75 5.04
N LEU A 166 -19.44 -3.91 5.66
CA LEU A 166 -19.88 -2.97 6.68
C LEU A 166 -20.23 -1.59 6.16
N ASP A 167 -20.45 -1.34 4.88
CA ASP A 167 -20.94 0.01 4.52
C ASP A 167 -21.86 0.03 3.30
N ASP A 168 -23.13 -0.35 3.57
CA ASP A 168 -24.30 0.27 2.97
C ASP A 168 -24.76 1.47 3.84
N ARG A 169 -23.84 2.39 4.23
CA ARG A 169 -24.21 3.62 4.95
C ARG A 169 -23.71 4.86 4.26
#